data_b48403bde5524c02b132ed86e89b9f28
#
_entry.id   b48403bde5524c02b132ed86e89b9f28
#
_cell.length_a   1.000
_cell.length_b   1.000
_cell.length_c   1.000
_cell.angle_alpha   90.00
_cell.angle_beta   90.00
_cell.angle_gamma   90.00
#
_symmetry.space_group_name_H-M   'P 1'
#
loop_
_entity.id
_entity.type
_entity.pdbx_description
1 polymer ?
#
loop_
_entity_poly.entity_id
_entity_poly.type
_entity_poly.pdbx_seq_one_letter_code
_entity_poly.pdbx_strand_id
1 'polypeptide(L)'
;MKIGSFEINEPVPQLDKPIVVAMLKPWIDVGRVGTLTLSKIEQSVDAKELGRLDRPGMFFDFTRYRPRIKITDGIRTFITPNSEIKYGKDDQSGQDYIFLHLREPHSMSEDYIDSIISVVEHFSVSEYYRVGGMYDTVPHSRPLLVTGTLNPQKTELVGDLISSGSPSYQGPTSIVNLVAESLEQSSIDCSSLMVH
;
A
#
# COMPACT_ATOMS: atom_id res chain seq x y z
N MET A 1 -8.64 3.29 -18.76
CA MET A 1 -7.94 4.60 -18.86
C MET A 1 -6.57 4.53 -18.19
N LYS A 2 -5.70 5.55 -18.39
CA LYS A 2 -4.39 5.60 -17.70
C LYS A 2 -4.33 6.76 -16.69
N ILE A 3 -3.72 6.51 -15.54
CA ILE A 3 -3.39 7.52 -14.52
C ILE A 3 -1.91 7.31 -14.19
N GLY A 4 -1.06 8.27 -14.55
CA GLY A 4 0.38 8.06 -14.51
C GLY A 4 0.77 6.81 -15.29
N SER A 5 1.50 5.89 -14.68
CA SER A 5 1.90 4.62 -15.27
C SER A 5 0.93 3.46 -14.98
N PHE A 6 -0.16 3.72 -14.27
CA PHE A 6 -1.19 2.71 -13.98
C PHE A 6 -2.26 2.67 -15.09
N GLU A 7 -2.58 1.45 -15.52
CA GLU A 7 -3.76 1.17 -16.34
C GLU A 7 -4.92 0.85 -15.41
N ILE A 8 -5.99 1.67 -15.50
CA ILE A 8 -7.19 1.56 -14.69
C ILE A 8 -8.28 0.85 -15.50
N ASN A 9 -8.89 -0.15 -14.89
CA ASN A 9 -9.95 -0.94 -15.50
C ASN A 9 -11.22 -0.10 -15.67
N GLU A 10 -11.92 -0.32 -16.76
CA GLU A 10 -13.20 0.33 -17.04
C GLU A 10 -14.38 -0.66 -16.88
N PRO A 11 -15.54 -0.22 -16.39
CA PRO A 11 -15.85 1.16 -15.99
C PRO A 11 -15.17 1.57 -14.71
N VAL A 12 -14.66 2.81 -14.66
CA VAL A 12 -14.02 3.36 -13.44
C VAL A 12 -15.10 3.58 -12.37
N PRO A 13 -14.92 3.05 -11.16
CA PRO A 13 -15.88 3.24 -10.08
C PRO A 13 -15.92 4.70 -9.61
N GLN A 14 -17.10 5.17 -9.23
CA GLN A 14 -17.23 6.41 -8.49
C GLN A 14 -17.00 6.12 -7.02
N LEU A 15 -15.96 6.73 -6.45
CA LEU A 15 -15.60 6.60 -5.03
C LEU A 15 -15.81 7.95 -4.34
N ASP A 16 -16.32 7.92 -3.12
CA ASP A 16 -16.53 9.12 -2.32
C ASP A 16 -15.45 9.21 -1.23
N LYS A 17 -14.47 10.10 -1.44
CA LYS A 17 -13.38 10.36 -0.50
C LYS A 17 -12.76 9.08 0.08
N PRO A 18 -12.27 8.17 -0.78
CA PRO A 18 -11.81 6.88 -0.33
C PRO A 18 -10.61 7.01 0.63
N ILE A 19 -10.47 6.02 1.50
CA ILE A 19 -9.27 5.82 2.33
C ILE A 19 -8.32 4.91 1.57
N VAL A 20 -7.06 5.31 1.41
CA VAL A 20 -6.01 4.45 0.88
C VAL A 20 -5.35 3.65 2.00
N VAL A 21 -5.19 2.34 1.78
CA VAL A 21 -4.32 1.48 2.58
C VAL A 21 -3.22 0.93 1.66
N ALA A 22 -1.99 1.34 1.91
CA ALA A 22 -0.83 0.98 1.11
C ALA A 22 0.14 0.07 1.86
N MET A 23 0.70 -0.90 1.15
CA MET A 23 1.81 -1.72 1.61
C MET A 23 2.89 -1.80 0.55
N LEU A 24 4.14 -2.04 0.97
CA LEU A 24 5.29 -2.13 0.08
C LEU A 24 6.06 -3.43 0.34
N LYS A 25 6.22 -4.24 -0.68
CA LYS A 25 7.08 -5.43 -0.63
C LYS A 25 8.32 -5.29 -1.52
N PRO A 26 9.40 -5.97 -1.14
CA PRO A 26 9.54 -6.81 0.07
C PRO A 26 9.99 -6.04 1.31
N TRP A 27 10.36 -4.75 1.20
CA TRP A 27 11.12 -4.00 2.18
C TRP A 27 10.46 -3.92 3.57
N ILE A 28 9.17 -3.59 3.62
CA ILE A 28 8.40 -3.44 4.86
C ILE A 28 7.25 -4.45 4.96
N ASP A 29 7.44 -5.65 4.43
CA ASP A 29 6.44 -6.73 4.48
C ASP A 29 6.98 -7.99 5.17
N VAL A 30 7.74 -7.80 6.25
CA VAL A 30 8.26 -8.89 7.06
C VAL A 30 7.11 -9.71 7.63
N GLY A 31 7.25 -11.05 7.59
CA GLY A 31 6.17 -11.95 7.97
C GLY A 31 4.91 -11.83 7.10
N ARG A 32 4.96 -11.07 6.00
CA ARG A 32 3.81 -10.74 5.14
C ARG A 32 2.73 -9.92 5.87
N VAL A 33 3.12 -9.16 6.89
CA VAL A 33 2.18 -8.38 7.72
C VAL A 33 1.35 -7.43 6.85
N GLY A 34 1.98 -6.60 6.02
CA GLY A 34 1.28 -5.70 5.12
C GLY A 34 0.37 -6.44 4.14
N THR A 35 0.89 -7.51 3.49
CA THR A 35 0.10 -8.37 2.59
C THR A 35 -1.12 -8.96 3.29
N LEU A 36 -0.97 -9.49 4.50
CA LEU A 36 -2.06 -10.13 5.23
C LEU A 36 -3.09 -9.11 5.73
N THR A 37 -2.64 -7.95 6.19
CA THR A 37 -3.50 -6.84 6.62
C THR A 37 -4.39 -6.40 5.47
N LEU A 38 -3.81 -6.05 4.32
CA LEU A 38 -4.60 -5.65 3.15
C LEU A 38 -5.57 -6.76 2.75
N SER A 39 -5.08 -8.00 2.62
CA SER A 39 -5.94 -9.12 2.22
C SER A 39 -7.12 -9.34 3.17
N LYS A 40 -6.95 -9.10 4.47
CA LYS A 40 -8.03 -9.24 5.45
C LYS A 40 -9.10 -8.16 5.29
N ILE A 41 -8.67 -6.91 5.11
CA ILE A 41 -9.60 -5.79 4.88
C ILE A 41 -10.28 -5.95 3.52
N GLU A 42 -9.54 -6.30 2.47
CA GLU A 42 -10.07 -6.57 1.13
C GLU A 42 -11.18 -7.62 1.13
N GLN A 43 -11.00 -8.70 1.91
CA GLN A 43 -12.02 -9.73 2.05
C GLN A 43 -13.29 -9.22 2.74
N SER A 44 -13.16 -8.31 3.71
CA SER A 44 -14.33 -7.77 4.42
C SER A 44 -15.16 -6.81 3.58
N VAL A 45 -14.58 -6.21 2.54
CA VAL A 45 -15.22 -5.23 1.65
C VAL A 45 -15.43 -5.75 0.22
N ASP A 46 -15.27 -7.06 -0.02
CA ASP A 46 -15.33 -7.70 -1.35
C ASP A 46 -14.54 -6.94 -2.42
N ALA A 47 -13.29 -6.63 -2.10
CA ALA A 47 -12.46 -5.76 -2.94
C ALA A 47 -12.20 -6.34 -4.34
N LYS A 48 -12.28 -5.48 -5.35
CA LYS A 48 -12.11 -5.79 -6.78
C LYS A 48 -10.84 -5.13 -7.32
N GLU A 49 -10.31 -5.68 -8.40
CA GLU A 49 -9.17 -5.08 -9.10
C GLU A 49 -9.61 -3.75 -9.75
N LEU A 50 -8.91 -2.67 -9.42
CA LEU A 50 -9.08 -1.34 -10.01
C LEU A 50 -8.09 -1.11 -11.15
N GLY A 51 -6.86 -1.59 -10.99
CA GLY A 51 -5.82 -1.40 -12.00
C GLY A 51 -4.46 -1.93 -11.59
N ARG A 52 -3.49 -1.74 -12.46
CA ARG A 52 -2.10 -2.16 -12.26
C ARG A 52 -1.16 -1.36 -13.17
N LEU A 53 0.16 -1.44 -12.93
CA LEU A 53 1.12 -0.85 -13.86
C LEU A 53 0.96 -1.45 -15.26
N ASP A 54 0.87 -0.60 -16.26
CA ASP A 54 0.78 -1.00 -17.67
C ASP A 54 2.07 -1.71 -18.13
N ARG A 55 3.22 -1.14 -17.77
CA ARG A 55 4.55 -1.63 -18.17
C ARG A 55 5.45 -1.85 -16.95
N PRO A 56 5.20 -2.89 -16.11
CA PRO A 56 5.93 -3.09 -14.85
C PRO A 56 7.43 -3.29 -15.04
N GLY A 57 7.88 -3.77 -16.21
CA GLY A 57 9.31 -3.91 -16.53
C GLY A 57 10.09 -2.59 -16.65
N MET A 58 9.41 -1.44 -16.70
CA MET A 58 10.07 -0.13 -16.62
C MET A 58 10.56 0.15 -15.20
N PHE A 59 9.86 -0.37 -14.21
CA PHE A 59 10.13 -0.14 -12.79
C PHE A 59 10.83 -1.32 -12.12
N PHE A 60 10.53 -2.55 -12.55
CA PHE A 60 10.99 -3.78 -11.90
C PHE A 60 11.97 -4.55 -12.78
N ASP A 61 13.14 -4.86 -12.22
CA ASP A 61 14.07 -5.80 -12.82
C ASP A 61 13.53 -7.24 -12.67
N PHE A 62 13.15 -7.85 -13.79
CA PHE A 62 12.63 -9.22 -13.81
C PHE A 62 13.68 -10.29 -13.52
N THR A 63 14.95 -9.94 -13.37
CA THR A 63 15.96 -10.84 -12.85
C THR A 63 15.93 -10.91 -11.32
N ARG A 64 15.45 -9.87 -10.65
CA ARG A 64 15.26 -9.79 -9.20
C ARG A 64 13.85 -10.23 -8.81
N TYR A 65 12.83 -9.67 -9.46
CA TYR A 65 11.43 -10.11 -9.34
C TYR A 65 11.11 -11.07 -10.49
N ARG A 66 11.31 -12.37 -10.26
CA ARG A 66 11.12 -13.37 -11.31
C ARG A 66 9.66 -13.51 -11.73
N PRO A 67 9.34 -13.43 -13.04
CA PRO A 67 8.05 -13.88 -13.55
C PRO A 67 7.81 -15.35 -13.21
N ARG A 68 6.55 -15.70 -12.97
CA ARG A 68 6.16 -17.07 -12.62
C ARG A 68 5.37 -17.71 -13.76
N ILE A 69 5.54 -19.00 -13.92
CA ILE A 69 4.71 -19.81 -14.80
C ILE A 69 3.54 -20.35 -13.97
N LYS A 70 2.33 -20.19 -14.48
CA LYS A 70 1.13 -20.84 -13.97
C LYS A 70 0.53 -21.73 -15.05
N ILE A 71 0.14 -22.93 -14.67
CA ILE A 71 -0.58 -23.86 -15.55
C ILE A 71 -1.97 -24.04 -14.97
N THR A 72 -3.01 -23.71 -15.75
CA THR A 72 -4.41 -23.88 -15.37
C THR A 72 -5.10 -24.58 -16.53
N ASP A 73 -5.71 -25.74 -16.29
CA ASP A 73 -6.39 -26.57 -17.28
C ASP A 73 -5.52 -26.89 -18.51
N GLY A 74 -4.21 -27.14 -18.27
CA GLY A 74 -3.23 -27.41 -19.32
C GLY A 74 -2.70 -26.18 -20.07
N ILE A 75 -3.25 -24.99 -19.80
CA ILE A 75 -2.84 -23.73 -20.43
C ILE A 75 -1.74 -23.09 -19.59
N ARG A 76 -0.59 -22.82 -20.23
CA ARG A 76 0.56 -22.16 -19.63
C ARG A 76 0.42 -20.64 -19.77
N THR A 77 0.45 -19.95 -18.65
CA THR A 77 0.44 -18.48 -18.58
C THR A 77 1.68 -17.96 -17.83
N PHE A 78 2.06 -16.70 -18.09
CA PHE A 78 3.14 -16.03 -17.39
C PHE A 78 2.54 -14.92 -16.51
N ILE A 79 2.88 -14.93 -15.24
CA ILE A 79 2.52 -13.89 -14.28
C ILE A 79 3.76 -13.03 -14.06
N THR A 80 3.74 -11.80 -14.55
CA THR A 80 4.79 -10.81 -14.29
C THR A 80 4.59 -10.15 -12.94
N PRO A 81 5.68 -9.84 -12.21
CA PRO A 81 5.60 -9.00 -11.03
C PRO A 81 4.98 -7.65 -11.38
N ASN A 82 4.03 -7.21 -10.56
CA ASN A 82 3.34 -5.95 -10.78
C ASN A 82 3.00 -5.27 -9.45
N SER A 83 2.71 -3.97 -9.48
CA SER A 83 1.98 -3.26 -8.44
C SER A 83 0.53 -3.14 -8.86
N GLU A 84 -0.35 -3.47 -7.93
CA GLU A 84 -1.79 -3.63 -8.18
C GLU A 84 -2.57 -2.68 -7.29
N ILE A 85 -3.67 -2.19 -7.84
CA ILE A 85 -4.63 -1.33 -7.14
C ILE A 85 -5.95 -2.07 -7.08
N LYS A 86 -6.55 -2.11 -5.89
CA LYS A 86 -7.90 -2.62 -5.70
C LYS A 86 -8.78 -1.57 -5.03
N TYR A 87 -10.08 -1.76 -5.09
CA TYR A 87 -11.06 -0.92 -4.40
C TYR A 87 -12.17 -1.77 -3.82
N GLY A 88 -12.80 -1.26 -2.79
CA GLY A 88 -13.96 -1.90 -2.17
C GLY A 88 -14.71 -0.90 -1.31
N LYS A 89 -15.92 -1.27 -0.90
CA LYS A 89 -16.78 -0.46 -0.05
C LYS A 89 -17.19 -1.26 1.16
N ASP A 90 -17.10 -0.66 2.33
CA ASP A 90 -17.68 -1.23 3.54
C ASP A 90 -19.18 -0.92 3.56
N ASP A 91 -19.99 -1.95 3.43
CA ASP A 91 -21.46 -1.84 3.40
C ASP A 91 -22.05 -1.33 4.73
N GLN A 92 -21.34 -1.47 5.85
CA GLN A 92 -21.82 -1.06 7.16
C GLN A 92 -21.63 0.44 7.39
N SER A 93 -20.43 0.95 7.11
CA SER A 93 -20.08 2.38 7.27
C SER A 93 -20.33 3.21 6.03
N GLY A 94 -20.41 2.58 4.86
CA GLY A 94 -20.47 3.26 3.57
C GLY A 94 -19.11 3.80 3.10
N GLN A 95 -18.01 3.52 3.81
CA GLN A 95 -16.68 4.01 3.50
C GLN A 95 -16.08 3.28 2.28
N ASP A 96 -15.58 4.06 1.33
CA ASP A 96 -14.84 3.55 0.18
C ASP A 96 -13.35 3.40 0.49
N TYR A 97 -12.74 2.33 -0.02
CA TYR A 97 -11.33 2.02 0.17
C TYR A 97 -10.61 1.82 -1.16
N ILE A 98 -9.35 2.22 -1.20
CA ILE A 98 -8.38 1.86 -2.24
C ILE A 98 -7.21 1.13 -1.57
N PHE A 99 -6.82 0.00 -2.12
CA PHE A 99 -5.71 -0.82 -1.64
C PHE A 99 -4.56 -0.77 -2.63
N LEU A 100 -3.39 -0.33 -2.17
CA LEU A 100 -2.17 -0.25 -2.98
C LEU A 100 -1.21 -1.38 -2.60
N HIS A 101 -1.12 -2.41 -3.44
CA HIS A 101 -0.12 -3.47 -3.34
C HIS A 101 1.14 -3.06 -4.10
N LEU A 102 2.00 -2.30 -3.47
CA LEU A 102 3.20 -1.77 -4.09
C LEU A 102 4.38 -2.74 -4.02
N ARG A 103 5.30 -2.60 -4.99
CA ARG A 103 6.62 -3.23 -4.97
C ARG A 103 7.69 -2.16 -5.02
N GLU A 104 8.83 -2.45 -4.36
CA GLU A 104 9.99 -1.57 -4.42
C GLU A 104 10.49 -1.49 -5.87
N PRO A 105 10.55 -0.30 -6.50
CA PRO A 105 11.07 -0.16 -7.85
C PRO A 105 12.60 -0.28 -7.86
N HIS A 106 13.15 -0.76 -8.98
CA HIS A 106 14.59 -0.83 -9.22
C HIS A 106 15.07 0.29 -10.13
N SER A 107 14.14 1.00 -10.77
CA SER A 107 14.40 2.11 -11.69
C SER A 107 13.19 3.03 -11.76
N MET A 108 13.38 4.25 -12.26
CA MET A 108 12.34 5.26 -12.49
C MET A 108 11.52 5.53 -11.22
N SER A 109 12.20 5.70 -10.08
CA SER A 109 11.55 5.82 -8.77
C SER A 109 10.69 7.06 -8.66
N GLU A 110 11.11 8.20 -9.24
CA GLU A 110 10.35 9.44 -9.26
C GLU A 110 9.06 9.27 -10.08
N ASP A 111 9.14 8.74 -11.30
CA ASP A 111 7.96 8.49 -12.15
C ASP A 111 6.97 7.52 -11.46
N TYR A 112 7.51 6.56 -10.69
CA TYR A 112 6.69 5.62 -9.94
C TYR A 112 5.96 6.30 -8.79
N ILE A 113 6.65 7.16 -8.03
CA ILE A 113 6.07 7.97 -6.95
C ILE A 113 5.00 8.90 -7.51
N ASP A 114 5.31 9.65 -8.57
CA ASP A 114 4.37 10.57 -9.23
C ASP A 114 3.12 9.85 -9.75
N SER A 115 3.29 8.61 -10.24
CA SER A 115 2.16 7.78 -10.67
C SER A 115 1.26 7.39 -9.50
N ILE A 116 1.82 7.09 -8.32
CA ILE A 116 1.04 6.79 -7.11
C ILE A 116 0.29 8.03 -6.64
N ILE A 117 0.97 9.19 -6.59
CA ILE A 117 0.38 10.47 -6.20
C ILE A 117 -0.79 10.81 -7.15
N SER A 118 -0.58 10.66 -8.46
CA SER A 118 -1.63 10.89 -9.47
C SER A 118 -2.88 10.02 -9.25
N VAL A 119 -2.72 8.77 -8.81
CA VAL A 119 -3.86 7.90 -8.47
C VAL A 119 -4.59 8.43 -7.23
N VAL A 120 -3.86 8.81 -6.18
CA VAL A 120 -4.42 9.35 -4.93
C VAL A 120 -5.21 10.64 -5.19
N GLU A 121 -4.66 11.55 -5.98
CA GLU A 121 -5.30 12.82 -6.36
C GLU A 121 -6.53 12.59 -7.24
N HIS A 122 -6.42 11.72 -8.27
CA HIS A 122 -7.52 11.44 -9.19
C HIS A 122 -8.79 10.96 -8.47
N PHE A 123 -8.63 10.10 -7.46
CA PHE A 123 -9.75 9.59 -6.69
C PHE A 123 -10.13 10.47 -5.49
N SER A 124 -9.52 11.65 -5.33
CA SER A 124 -9.80 12.57 -4.21
C SER A 124 -9.73 11.88 -2.85
N VAL A 125 -8.66 11.12 -2.64
CA VAL A 125 -8.42 10.35 -1.41
C VAL A 125 -8.40 11.28 -0.21
N SER A 126 -9.10 10.90 0.86
CA SER A 126 -9.16 11.67 2.11
C SER A 126 -8.02 11.36 3.07
N GLU A 127 -7.59 10.10 3.11
CA GLU A 127 -6.61 9.60 4.07
C GLU A 127 -5.71 8.53 3.41
N TYR A 128 -4.43 8.55 3.78
CA TYR A 128 -3.44 7.61 3.28
C TYR A 128 -2.76 6.86 4.44
N TYR A 129 -3.00 5.57 4.56
CA TYR A 129 -2.39 4.69 5.55
C TYR A 129 -1.29 3.84 4.93
N ARG A 130 -0.13 3.81 5.58
CA ARG A 130 0.97 2.88 5.28
C ARG A 130 0.98 1.79 6.33
N VAL A 131 0.92 0.54 5.90
CA VAL A 131 0.97 -0.61 6.80
C VAL A 131 2.11 -1.54 6.43
N GLY A 132 2.79 -2.06 7.43
CA GLY A 132 3.92 -2.94 7.18
C GLY A 132 4.40 -3.67 8.43
N GLY A 133 5.50 -4.39 8.27
CA GLY A 133 6.21 -5.05 9.34
C GLY A 133 7.71 -5.02 9.09
N MET A 134 8.47 -4.95 10.16
CA MET A 134 9.93 -4.95 10.12
C MET A 134 10.49 -5.83 11.23
N TYR A 135 11.71 -6.31 11.06
CA TYR A 135 12.43 -6.97 12.15
C TYR A 135 12.92 -5.93 13.17
N ASP A 136 12.77 -6.26 14.43
CA ASP A 136 13.29 -5.49 15.54
C ASP A 136 13.78 -6.41 16.66
N THR A 137 14.33 -5.83 17.72
CA THR A 137 14.82 -6.55 18.91
C THR A 137 13.69 -6.95 19.88
N VAL A 138 12.46 -7.09 19.39
CA VAL A 138 11.33 -7.56 20.20
C VAL A 138 11.41 -9.08 20.37
N PRO A 139 11.52 -9.61 21.61
CA PRO A 139 11.54 -11.05 21.82
C PRO A 139 10.22 -11.72 21.39
N HIS A 140 10.32 -12.88 20.73
CA HIS A 140 9.15 -13.64 20.28
C HIS A 140 8.20 -14.09 21.40
N SER A 141 8.64 -14.04 22.66
CA SER A 141 7.84 -14.34 23.85
C SER A 141 7.01 -13.14 24.35
N ARG A 142 7.14 -11.98 23.73
CA ARG A 142 6.37 -10.78 24.04
C ARG A 142 5.26 -10.56 23.01
N PRO A 143 4.17 -9.87 23.37
CA PRO A 143 3.23 -9.38 22.39
C PRO A 143 3.94 -8.57 21.30
N LEU A 144 3.43 -8.64 20.06
CA LEU A 144 3.94 -7.83 18.97
C LEU A 144 3.82 -6.34 19.31
N LEU A 145 4.91 -5.62 19.09
CA LEU A 145 4.91 -4.18 19.20
C LEU A 145 4.35 -3.58 17.89
N VAL A 146 3.40 -2.69 18.01
CA VAL A 146 2.92 -1.88 16.87
C VAL A 146 3.31 -0.43 17.15
N THR A 147 4.11 0.13 16.24
CA THR A 147 4.41 1.57 16.26
C THR A 147 3.68 2.28 15.15
N GLY A 148 3.44 3.57 15.31
CA GLY A 148 2.78 4.32 14.26
C GLY A 148 2.89 5.82 14.44
N THR A 149 2.53 6.52 13.36
CA THR A 149 2.27 7.95 13.35
C THR A 149 0.81 8.12 12.94
N LEU A 150 0.00 8.65 13.83
CA LEU A 150 -1.42 8.92 13.63
C LEU A 150 -1.69 10.38 13.98
N ASN A 151 -2.75 10.95 13.42
CA ASN A 151 -3.20 12.25 13.88
C ASN A 151 -3.73 12.16 15.34
N PRO A 152 -3.81 13.27 16.09
CA PRO A 152 -4.20 13.24 17.50
C PRO A 152 -5.56 12.58 17.78
N GLN A 153 -6.55 12.81 16.91
CA GLN A 153 -7.89 12.23 17.07
C GLN A 153 -7.88 10.71 16.94
N LYS A 154 -7.10 10.16 16.00
CA LYS A 154 -6.94 8.72 15.80
C LYS A 154 -6.12 8.08 16.91
N THR A 155 -5.13 8.80 17.44
CA THR A 155 -4.32 8.35 18.57
C THR A 155 -5.19 8.11 19.81
N GLU A 156 -6.16 8.98 20.08
CA GLU A 156 -7.10 8.78 21.18
C GLU A 156 -7.97 7.52 21.01
N LEU A 157 -8.37 7.20 19.78
CA LEU A 157 -9.20 6.01 19.49
C LEU A 157 -8.44 4.69 19.69
N VAL A 158 -7.16 4.65 19.37
CA VAL A 158 -6.35 3.42 19.47
C VAL A 158 -5.70 3.24 20.84
N GLY A 159 -5.59 4.31 21.63
CA GLY A 159 -5.03 4.27 22.98
C GLY A 159 -3.65 3.61 23.03
N ASP A 160 -3.45 2.70 23.97
CA ASP A 160 -2.17 2.00 24.20
C ASP A 160 -1.86 0.87 23.20
N LEU A 161 -2.73 0.63 22.20
CA LEU A 161 -2.51 -0.42 21.20
C LEU A 161 -1.37 -0.08 20.25
N ILE A 162 -1.07 1.20 20.07
CA ILE A 162 -0.03 1.68 19.16
C ILE A 162 0.90 2.61 19.93
N SER A 163 2.18 2.27 19.92
CA SER A 163 3.22 3.14 20.47
C SER A 163 3.62 4.20 19.44
N SER A 164 3.88 5.41 19.88
CA SER A 164 4.42 6.45 19.00
C SER A 164 5.74 5.98 18.40
N GLY A 165 5.91 6.19 17.09
CA GLY A 165 7.18 5.96 16.41
C GLY A 165 8.28 6.87 16.96
N SER A 166 9.55 6.52 16.71
CA SER A 166 10.68 7.35 17.12
C SER A 166 10.79 8.60 16.24
N PRO A 167 10.52 9.81 16.75
CA PRO A 167 10.64 11.03 15.97
C PRO A 167 12.08 11.39 15.60
N SER A 168 13.06 10.70 16.19
CA SER A 168 14.49 10.96 15.98
C SER A 168 15.16 9.94 15.06
N TYR A 169 14.39 9.07 14.38
CA TYR A 169 14.96 8.09 13.46
C TYR A 169 15.68 8.79 12.30
N GLN A 170 16.94 8.42 12.10
CA GLN A 170 17.77 8.82 10.98
C GLN A 170 18.37 7.57 10.34
N GLY A 171 18.00 7.29 9.10
CA GLY A 171 18.47 6.09 8.42
C GLY A 171 17.78 5.86 7.08
N PRO A 172 18.01 4.69 6.47
CA PRO A 172 17.36 4.31 5.22
C PRO A 172 15.84 4.32 5.36
N THR A 173 15.16 4.80 4.34
CA THR A 173 13.70 4.81 4.29
C THR A 173 13.19 4.22 2.97
N SER A 174 11.90 4.04 2.84
CA SER A 174 11.27 3.47 1.66
C SER A 174 10.52 4.52 0.84
N ILE A 175 10.24 4.20 -0.41
CA ILE A 175 9.50 5.10 -1.33
C ILE A 175 8.12 5.51 -0.79
N VAL A 176 7.45 4.68 0.00
CA VAL A 176 6.13 5.03 0.57
C VAL A 176 6.21 6.17 1.57
N ASN A 177 7.38 6.46 2.13
CA ASN A 177 7.60 7.65 2.94
C ASN A 177 7.73 8.90 2.05
N LEU A 178 8.39 8.80 0.89
CA LEU A 178 8.46 9.90 -0.08
C LEU A 178 7.07 10.23 -0.64
N VAL A 179 6.28 9.21 -0.94
CA VAL A 179 4.86 9.38 -1.33
C VAL A 179 4.10 10.12 -0.24
N ALA A 180 4.21 9.68 1.03
CA ALA A 180 3.49 10.31 2.13
C ALA A 180 3.91 11.78 2.34
N GLU A 181 5.20 12.09 2.28
CA GLU A 181 5.69 13.45 2.39
C GLU A 181 5.08 14.37 1.31
N SER A 182 5.01 13.89 0.06
CA SER A 182 4.39 14.65 -1.03
C SER A 182 2.87 14.83 -0.81
N LEU A 183 2.17 13.80 -0.31
CA LEU A 183 0.74 13.86 -0.02
C LEU A 183 0.43 14.79 1.17
N GLU A 184 1.27 14.82 2.21
CA GLU A 184 1.14 15.75 3.34
C GLU A 184 1.26 17.21 2.89
N GLN A 185 2.14 17.49 1.91
CA GLN A 185 2.24 18.83 1.29
C GLN A 185 0.94 19.21 0.56
N SER A 186 0.20 18.22 0.05
CA SER A 186 -1.14 18.39 -0.56
C SER A 186 -2.29 18.34 0.46
N SER A 187 -1.99 18.39 1.76
CA SER A 187 -2.98 18.37 2.86
C SER A 187 -3.79 17.07 2.99
N ILE A 188 -3.25 15.95 2.51
CA ILE A 188 -3.84 14.63 2.75
C ILE A 188 -3.32 14.10 4.08
N ASP A 189 -4.24 13.61 4.92
CA ASP A 189 -3.88 13.02 6.23
C ASP A 189 -3.15 11.68 6.03
N CYS A 190 -1.87 11.65 6.38
CA CYS A 190 -1.02 10.47 6.24
C CYS A 190 -0.75 9.81 7.61
N SER A 191 -0.99 8.52 7.67
CA SER A 191 -0.78 7.70 8.87
C SER A 191 0.11 6.50 8.55
N SER A 192 0.83 6.00 9.56
CA SER A 192 1.66 4.80 9.41
C SER A 192 1.46 3.84 10.57
N LEU A 193 1.46 2.54 10.28
CA LEU A 193 1.37 1.45 11.24
C LEU A 193 2.42 0.40 10.90
N MET A 194 3.31 0.12 11.83
CA MET A 194 4.42 -0.81 11.66
C MET A 194 4.45 -1.84 12.78
N VAL A 195 4.41 -3.11 12.42
CA VAL A 195 4.55 -4.24 13.35
C VAL A 195 6.03 -4.60 13.47
N HIS A 196 6.49 -4.84 14.72
CA HIS A 196 7.88 -5.21 15.04
C HIS A 196 7.98 -6.62 15.57
#